data_5c2a650e9b1acf3cdc3f570e8b3eda0c
#
_entry.id   5c2a650e9b1acf3cdc3f570e8b3eda0c
#
_cell.length_a   1.000
_cell.length_b   1.000
_cell.length_c   1.000
_cell.angle_alpha   90.00
_cell.angle_beta   90.00
_cell.angle_gamma   90.00
#
_symmetry.space_group_name_H-M   'P 1'
#
loop_
_entity.id
_entity.type
_entity.pdbx_description
1 polymer ?
#
loop_
_entity_poly.entity_id
_entity_poly.type
_entity_poly.pdbx_seq_one_letter_code
_entity_poly.pdbx_strand_id
1 'polypeptide(L)'
;MSTYAQVQNGVVVNIIVADISFITTLPNAAEFHLYDESRPAGIGWTWDDENHRAIPPQPFPSWVRSGWGWAAPVAKPEGDYYWNEDTQSWVER
;
A
#
# COMPACT_ATOMS: atom_id res chain seq x y z
N MET A 1 15.72 8.50 14.43
CA MET A 1 15.10 7.22 14.12
C MET A 1 14.36 7.32 12.80
N SER A 2 14.31 6.25 12.08
CA SER A 2 13.64 6.19 10.79
C SER A 2 12.59 5.09 10.79
N THR A 3 11.66 5.16 9.84
CA THR A 3 10.61 4.17 9.69
C THR A 3 11.00 3.17 8.60
N TYR A 4 10.85 1.89 8.91
CA TYR A 4 11.18 0.79 8.00
C TYR A 4 9.98 -0.11 7.80
N ALA A 5 9.78 -0.53 6.56
CA ALA A 5 8.82 -1.58 6.22
C ALA A 5 9.55 -2.90 6.11
N GLN A 6 9.09 -3.89 6.85
CA GLN A 6 9.58 -5.27 6.69
C GLN A 6 8.79 -5.92 5.58
N VAL A 7 9.50 -6.40 4.55
CA VAL A 7 8.87 -6.94 3.33
C VAL A 7 9.28 -8.41 3.18
N GLN A 8 8.29 -9.27 2.99
CA GLN A 8 8.48 -10.68 2.68
C GLN A 8 7.62 -11.05 1.47
N ASN A 9 8.25 -11.65 0.46
CA ASN A 9 7.56 -12.03 -0.78
C ASN A 9 6.85 -10.85 -1.48
N GLY A 10 7.45 -9.65 -1.39
CA GLY A 10 6.90 -8.46 -2.01
C GLY A 10 5.73 -7.81 -1.25
N VAL A 11 5.44 -8.27 -0.04
CA VAL A 11 4.33 -7.77 0.78
C VAL A 11 4.87 -7.25 2.10
N VAL A 12 4.36 -6.10 2.53
CA VAL A 12 4.70 -5.51 3.83
C VAL A 12 4.07 -6.36 4.95
N VAL A 13 4.90 -6.93 5.80
CA VAL A 13 4.45 -7.77 6.91
C VAL A 13 4.59 -7.08 8.26
N ASN A 14 5.39 -6.00 8.34
CA ASN A 14 5.55 -5.25 9.58
C ASN A 14 6.07 -3.84 9.28
N ILE A 15 5.82 -2.91 10.20
CA ILE A 15 6.32 -1.53 10.11
C ILE A 15 6.91 -1.19 11.47
N ILE A 16 8.19 -0.75 11.48
CA ILE A 16 8.90 -0.42 12.71
C ILE A 16 9.58 0.94 12.60
N VAL A 17 9.81 1.55 13.74
CA VAL A 17 10.65 2.75 13.87
C VAL A 17 11.94 2.34 14.58
N ALA A 18 13.08 2.54 13.94
CA ALA A 18 14.37 2.11 14.49
C ALA A 18 15.52 2.90 13.86
N ASP A 19 16.71 2.80 14.48
CA ASP A 19 17.93 3.32 13.88
C ASP A 19 18.53 2.27 12.93
N ILE A 20 19.23 2.76 11.90
CA ILE A 20 19.89 1.87 10.95
C ILE A 20 20.89 0.94 11.64
N SER A 21 21.53 1.40 12.72
CA SER A 21 22.47 0.57 13.49
C SER A 21 21.79 -0.64 14.11
N PHE A 22 20.53 -0.51 14.50
CA PHE A 22 19.74 -1.66 14.97
C PHE A 22 19.40 -2.61 13.83
N ILE A 23 18.92 -2.06 12.70
CA ILE A 23 18.51 -2.86 11.54
C ILE A 23 19.67 -3.73 11.03
N THR A 24 20.87 -3.17 10.96
CA THR A 24 22.05 -3.90 10.45
C THR A 24 22.50 -5.03 11.34
N THR A 25 22.04 -5.09 12.61
CA THR A 25 22.35 -6.21 13.51
C THR A 25 21.41 -7.40 13.33
N LEU A 26 20.32 -7.24 12.60
CA LEU A 26 19.33 -8.29 12.44
C LEU A 26 19.76 -9.31 11.38
N PRO A 27 19.48 -10.61 11.59
CA PRO A 27 19.80 -11.63 10.60
C PRO A 27 18.98 -11.48 9.31
N ASN A 28 17.82 -10.82 9.39
CA ASN A 28 16.93 -10.55 8.26
C ASN A 28 16.92 -9.08 7.85
N ALA A 29 18.05 -8.39 8.03
CA ALA A 29 18.16 -6.95 7.73
C ALA A 29 17.73 -6.60 6.31
N ALA A 30 17.94 -7.49 5.33
CA ALA A 30 17.57 -7.25 3.94
C ALA A 30 16.06 -7.14 3.72
N GLU A 31 15.24 -7.58 4.68
CA GLU A 31 13.78 -7.46 4.60
C GLU A 31 13.28 -6.07 4.98
N PHE A 32 14.12 -5.27 5.63
CA PHE A 32 13.72 -3.95 6.12
C PHE A 32 14.11 -2.87 5.12
N HIS A 33 13.12 -2.12 4.66
CA HIS A 33 13.29 -1.06 3.67
C HIS A 33 12.90 0.28 4.27
N LEU A 34 13.83 1.24 4.19
CA LEU A 34 13.57 2.60 4.62
C LEU A 34 12.51 3.22 3.71
N TYR A 35 11.51 3.88 4.28
CA TYR A 35 10.53 4.60 3.50
C TYR A 35 10.20 5.95 4.10
N ASP A 36 9.66 6.84 3.26
CA ASP A 36 9.28 8.19 3.64
C ASP A 36 7.92 8.15 4.37
N GLU A 37 7.88 8.64 5.60
CA GLU A 37 6.66 8.68 6.41
C GLU A 37 5.56 9.54 5.79
N SER A 38 5.90 10.45 4.88
CA SER A 38 4.90 11.23 4.14
C SER A 38 4.11 10.39 3.15
N ARG A 39 4.59 9.18 2.83
CA ARG A 39 3.93 8.24 1.94
C ARG A 39 3.25 7.16 2.76
N PRO A 40 1.96 6.88 2.50
CA PRO A 40 1.25 5.88 3.28
C PRO A 40 1.79 4.48 3.05
N ALA A 41 1.78 3.67 4.11
CA ALA A 41 2.12 2.26 4.05
C ALA A 41 1.33 1.53 5.12
N GLY A 42 1.08 0.25 4.89
CA GLY A 42 0.36 -0.58 5.84
C GLY A 42 0.73 -2.05 5.71
N ILE A 43 0.48 -2.81 6.76
CA ILE A 43 0.67 -4.25 6.74
C ILE A 43 -0.29 -4.86 5.73
N GLY A 44 0.22 -5.75 4.86
CA GLY A 44 -0.54 -6.36 3.78
C GLY A 44 -0.45 -5.61 2.46
N TRP A 45 0.16 -4.43 2.44
CA TRP A 45 0.37 -3.68 1.21
C TRP A 45 1.51 -4.30 0.39
N THR A 46 1.46 -4.13 -0.93
CA THR A 46 2.53 -4.55 -1.83
C THR A 46 3.67 -3.55 -1.77
N TRP A 47 4.90 -4.03 -1.68
CA TRP A 47 6.08 -3.17 -1.68
C TRP A 47 6.62 -2.98 -3.10
N ASP A 48 6.82 -1.72 -3.48
CA ASP A 48 7.50 -1.35 -4.72
C ASP A 48 8.94 -0.98 -4.39
N ASP A 49 9.87 -1.89 -4.65
CA ASP A 49 11.28 -1.71 -4.31
C ASP A 49 11.97 -0.66 -5.19
N GLU A 50 11.52 -0.48 -6.41
CA GLU A 50 12.08 0.50 -7.33
C GLU A 50 11.83 1.93 -6.84
N ASN A 51 10.64 2.18 -6.29
CA ASN A 51 10.23 3.51 -5.84
C ASN A 51 10.27 3.65 -4.31
N HIS A 52 10.64 2.62 -3.58
CA HIS A 52 10.72 2.58 -2.11
C HIS A 52 9.42 3.03 -1.45
N ARG A 53 8.29 2.47 -1.90
CA ARG A 53 6.99 2.79 -1.31
C ARG A 53 6.04 1.61 -1.39
N ALA A 54 5.00 1.65 -0.54
CA ALA A 54 3.97 0.62 -0.51
C ALA A 54 2.78 1.02 -1.39
N ILE A 55 2.12 0.00 -1.93
CA ILE A 55 0.93 0.16 -2.76
C ILE A 55 -0.21 -0.53 -2.01
N PRO A 56 -1.35 0.15 -1.78
CA PRO A 56 -2.46 -0.46 -1.06
C PRO A 56 -3.04 -1.65 -1.82
N PRO A 57 -3.67 -2.60 -1.11
CA PRO A 57 -4.32 -3.73 -1.78
C PRO A 57 -5.47 -3.25 -2.65
N GLN A 58 -5.71 -3.99 -3.74
CA GLN A 58 -6.81 -3.70 -4.65
C GLN A 58 -8.15 -3.85 -3.91
N PRO A 59 -8.96 -2.77 -3.83
CA PRO A 59 -10.20 -2.82 -3.07
C PRO A 59 -11.29 -3.68 -3.73
N PHE A 60 -11.29 -3.72 -5.07
CA PHE A 60 -12.25 -4.52 -5.83
C PHE A 60 -11.57 -5.09 -7.08
N PRO A 61 -11.95 -6.29 -7.53
CA PRO A 61 -11.29 -6.94 -8.67
C PRO A 61 -11.34 -6.13 -9.98
N SER A 62 -12.37 -5.30 -10.16
CA SER A 62 -12.53 -4.49 -11.38
C SER A 62 -11.74 -3.18 -11.36
N TRP A 63 -11.26 -2.75 -10.19
CA TRP A 63 -10.53 -1.49 -10.08
C TRP A 63 -9.14 -1.61 -10.70
N VAL A 64 -8.65 -0.49 -11.24
CA VAL A 64 -7.37 -0.43 -11.93
C VAL A 64 -6.38 0.46 -11.19
N ARG A 65 -5.10 0.22 -11.41
CA ARG A 65 -4.04 1.04 -10.81
C ARG A 65 -4.14 2.47 -11.31
N SER A 66 -4.08 3.41 -10.39
CA SER A 66 -4.05 4.85 -10.67
C SER A 66 -2.98 5.47 -9.79
N GLY A 67 -1.84 5.81 -10.38
CA GLY A 67 -0.69 6.30 -9.61
C GLY A 67 -0.27 5.29 -8.55
N TRP A 68 -0.31 5.69 -7.29
CA TRP A 68 0.06 4.85 -6.14
C TRP A 68 -1.16 4.29 -5.40
N GLY A 69 -2.27 4.22 -6.07
CA GLY A 69 -3.50 3.68 -5.49
C GLY A 69 -4.33 2.98 -6.54
N TRP A 70 -5.62 3.01 -6.34
CA TRP A 70 -6.57 2.31 -7.20
C TRP A 70 -7.73 3.24 -7.53
N ALA A 71 -8.27 3.09 -8.72
CA ALA A 71 -9.43 3.85 -9.17
C ALA A 71 -10.48 2.93 -9.78
N ALA A 72 -11.74 3.26 -9.56
CA ALA A 72 -12.83 2.55 -10.21
C ALA A 72 -12.75 2.74 -11.73
N PRO A 73 -13.18 1.72 -12.53
CA PRO A 73 -13.20 1.86 -13.98
C PRO A 73 -14.20 2.91 -14.47
N VAL A 74 -15.14 3.32 -13.62
CA VAL A 74 -16.12 4.37 -13.90
C VAL A 74 -15.98 5.46 -12.85
N ALA A 75 -15.90 6.73 -13.28
CA ALA A 75 -15.77 7.85 -12.38
C ALA A 75 -16.99 7.98 -11.46
N LYS A 76 -16.75 8.27 -10.17
CA LYS A 76 -17.82 8.46 -9.19
C LYS A 76 -18.59 9.74 -9.50
N PRO A 77 -19.94 9.68 -9.61
CA PRO A 77 -20.77 10.87 -9.77
C PRO A 77 -20.75 11.74 -8.49
N GLU A 78 -21.12 13.00 -8.62
CA GLU A 78 -21.32 13.85 -7.46
C GLU A 78 -22.49 13.34 -6.62
N GLY A 79 -22.25 13.26 -5.30
CA GLY A 79 -23.28 12.82 -4.37
C GLY A 79 -22.84 11.64 -3.54
N ASP A 80 -23.79 11.03 -2.85
CA ASP A 80 -23.53 9.91 -1.97
C ASP A 80 -23.81 8.60 -2.71
N TYR A 81 -22.72 7.97 -3.19
CA TYR A 81 -22.76 6.73 -3.95
C TYR A 81 -21.85 5.70 -3.32
N TYR A 82 -22.18 4.43 -3.52
CA TYR A 82 -21.27 3.34 -3.18
C TYR A 82 -21.01 2.48 -4.42
N TRP A 83 -19.85 1.78 -4.39
CA TRP A 83 -19.47 0.92 -5.50
C TRP A 83 -20.19 -0.42 -5.41
N ASN A 84 -20.79 -0.85 -6.51
CA ASN A 84 -21.38 -2.18 -6.66
C ASN A 84 -20.54 -3.00 -7.63
N GLU A 85 -19.81 -3.98 -7.10
CA GLU A 85 -18.91 -4.80 -7.90
C GLU A 85 -19.67 -5.72 -8.87
N ASP A 86 -20.85 -6.19 -8.48
CA ASP A 86 -21.67 -7.08 -9.34
C ASP A 86 -22.09 -6.39 -10.63
N THR A 87 -22.43 -5.11 -10.56
CA THR A 87 -22.82 -4.31 -11.73
C THR A 87 -21.69 -3.46 -12.26
N GLN A 88 -20.56 -3.40 -11.55
CA GLN A 88 -19.41 -2.54 -11.84
C GLN A 88 -19.84 -1.08 -12.08
N SER A 89 -20.63 -0.57 -11.16
CA SER A 89 -21.18 0.78 -11.25
C SER A 89 -21.39 1.40 -9.87
N TRP A 90 -21.56 2.71 -9.86
CA TRP A 90 -21.88 3.46 -8.65
C TRP A 90 -23.39 3.44 -8.43
N VAL A 91 -23.81 3.15 -7.21
CA VAL A 91 -25.22 3.08 -6.82
C VAL A 91 -25.50 4.16 -5.78
N GLU A 92 -26.56 4.91 -5.98
CA GLU A 92 -26.99 5.97 -5.06
C GLU A 92 -27.43 5.35 -3.73
N ARG A 93 -26.98 5.96 -2.65
CA ARG A 93 -27.35 5.55 -1.30
C ARG A 93 -28.73 6.02 -0.89
#